data_eba3d53abe517440fd6b2ab033c732e4
#
_entry.id   eba3d53abe517440fd6b2ab033c732e4
#
_cell.length_a   1.000
_cell.length_b   1.000
_cell.length_c   1.000
_cell.angle_alpha   90.00
_cell.angle_beta   90.00
_cell.angle_gamma   90.00
#
_symmetry.space_group_name_H-M   'P 1'
#
loop_
_entity.id
_entity.type
_entity.pdbx_description
1 polymer ?
#
loop_
_entity_poly.entity_id
_entity_poly.type
_entity_poly.pdbx_seq_one_letter_code
_entity_poly.pdbx_strand_id
1 'polypeptide(L)'
;IDLTQQYNNLLVVHTLSKSRAFAGMRVGYAIGHPHLIKGLQRVKNSFNSYPVDRLAEVAAIASFQDEPYFKSVKDKVIANRQCLVDGLSALNFDCLPSAANFVLVTHDQLDAKKLAEQLREHKIIVRYFATPRIAQFIRITVGTEEQNQLLLDVIATLLAS
;
A
#
# COMPACT_ATOMS: atom_id res chain seq x y z
N ILE A 1 -13.21 -5.75 -11.56
CA ILE A 1 -14.49 -5.02 -11.72
C ILE A 1 -15.48 -5.90 -12.48
N ASP A 2 -15.10 -6.59 -13.54
CA ASP A 2 -15.99 -7.38 -14.41
C ASP A 2 -16.83 -8.43 -13.65
N LEU A 3 -16.29 -8.98 -12.57
CA LEU A 3 -17.03 -9.91 -11.71
C LEU A 3 -18.26 -9.28 -11.05
N THR A 4 -18.30 -7.94 -10.87
CA THR A 4 -19.49 -7.28 -10.30
C THR A 4 -20.69 -7.29 -11.24
N GLN A 5 -20.48 -7.57 -12.52
CA GLN A 5 -21.55 -7.77 -13.50
C GLN A 5 -22.12 -9.20 -13.46
N GLN A 6 -21.33 -10.15 -12.96
CA GLN A 6 -21.71 -11.58 -12.89
C GLN A 6 -22.34 -11.93 -11.53
N TYR A 7 -21.91 -11.26 -10.46
CA TYR A 7 -22.32 -11.57 -9.08
C TYR A 7 -23.01 -10.39 -8.41
N ASN A 8 -24.32 -10.48 -8.23
CA ASN A 8 -25.13 -9.43 -7.64
C ASN A 8 -24.83 -9.16 -6.15
N ASN A 9 -24.16 -10.07 -5.48
CA ASN A 9 -23.72 -9.97 -4.10
C ASN A 9 -22.27 -9.52 -3.94
N LEU A 10 -21.57 -9.15 -5.04
CA LEU A 10 -20.19 -8.68 -5.02
C LEU A 10 -20.15 -7.14 -5.02
N LEU A 11 -19.37 -6.60 -4.09
CA LEU A 11 -19.03 -5.18 -4.01
C LEU A 11 -17.52 -5.02 -4.03
N VAL A 12 -17.00 -4.24 -4.98
CA VAL A 12 -15.59 -3.87 -5.05
C VAL A 12 -15.42 -2.45 -4.52
N VAL A 13 -14.57 -2.30 -3.49
CA VAL A 13 -14.29 -1.00 -2.86
C VAL A 13 -12.88 -0.57 -3.19
N HIS A 14 -12.73 0.65 -3.70
CA HIS A 14 -11.46 1.27 -4.01
C HIS A 14 -11.24 2.52 -3.17
N THR A 15 -9.98 2.78 -2.81
CA THR A 15 -9.56 4.03 -2.19
C THR A 15 -8.58 4.77 -3.10
N LEU A 16 -8.66 6.08 -3.12
CA LEU A 16 -7.67 6.93 -3.80
C LEU A 16 -6.48 7.26 -2.90
N SER A 17 -6.52 6.84 -1.63
CA SER A 17 -5.52 7.19 -0.61
C SER A 17 -4.10 6.78 -0.95
N LYS A 18 -3.92 5.67 -1.70
CA LYS A 18 -2.59 5.14 -2.08
C LYS A 18 -2.32 5.34 -3.56
N SER A 19 -3.16 4.74 -4.42
CA SER A 19 -2.97 4.73 -5.87
C SER A 19 -2.90 6.11 -6.52
N ARG A 20 -3.60 7.09 -5.96
CA ARG A 20 -3.64 8.48 -6.43
C ARG A 20 -3.02 9.49 -5.43
N ALA A 21 -2.32 9.02 -4.40
CA ALA A 21 -1.72 9.84 -3.34
C ALA A 21 -2.73 10.74 -2.57
N PHE A 22 -4.00 10.35 -2.48
CA PHE A 22 -5.11 11.14 -1.93
C PHE A 22 -5.44 10.80 -0.46
N ALA A 23 -4.47 10.33 0.32
CA ALA A 23 -4.72 9.93 1.70
C ALA A 23 -5.38 11.04 2.55
N GLY A 24 -4.96 12.29 2.37
CA GLY A 24 -5.53 13.46 3.06
C GLY A 24 -6.93 13.86 2.57
N MET A 25 -7.27 13.57 1.31
CA MET A 25 -8.55 13.94 0.69
C MET A 25 -9.72 13.02 1.06
N ARG A 26 -9.47 11.90 1.69
CA ARG A 26 -10.49 10.97 2.19
C ARG A 26 -11.49 10.46 1.15
N VAL A 27 -11.05 10.21 -0.09
CA VAL A 27 -11.91 9.77 -1.19
C VAL A 27 -11.72 8.26 -1.44
N GLY A 28 -12.84 7.59 -1.61
CA GLY A 28 -12.96 6.23 -2.08
C GLY A 28 -14.28 6.02 -2.79
N TYR A 29 -14.42 4.90 -3.48
CA TYR A 29 -15.64 4.57 -4.20
C TYR A 29 -15.92 3.07 -4.18
N ALA A 30 -17.17 2.71 -4.42
CA ALA A 30 -17.60 1.33 -4.51
C ALA A 30 -18.28 1.06 -5.85
N ILE A 31 -18.05 -0.12 -6.40
CA ILE A 31 -18.65 -0.62 -7.65
C ILE A 31 -19.35 -1.93 -7.33
N GLY A 32 -20.61 -2.06 -7.74
CA GLY A 32 -21.39 -3.27 -7.52
C GLY A 32 -22.80 -3.16 -8.08
N HIS A 33 -23.58 -4.20 -7.84
CA HIS A 33 -24.96 -4.23 -8.30
C HIS A 33 -25.78 -3.05 -7.69
N PRO A 34 -26.69 -2.41 -8.45
CA PRO A 34 -27.47 -1.25 -7.98
C PRO A 34 -28.16 -1.45 -6.62
N HIS A 35 -28.60 -2.65 -6.32
CA HIS A 35 -29.17 -3.01 -5.02
C HIS A 35 -28.20 -2.77 -3.86
N LEU A 36 -26.93 -3.18 -3.99
CA LEU A 36 -25.89 -2.95 -2.98
C LEU A 36 -25.55 -1.47 -2.85
N ILE A 37 -25.43 -0.77 -3.97
CA ILE A 37 -25.15 0.68 -4.00
C ILE A 37 -26.30 1.46 -3.33
N LYS A 38 -27.57 1.11 -3.59
CA LYS A 38 -28.71 1.71 -2.87
C LYS A 38 -28.63 1.47 -1.37
N GLY A 39 -28.18 0.29 -0.91
CA GLY A 39 -27.93 0.01 0.49
C GLY A 39 -26.90 0.93 1.11
N LEU A 40 -25.73 1.08 0.46
CA LEU A 40 -24.66 2.02 0.87
C LEU A 40 -25.15 3.47 0.92
N GLN A 41 -25.89 3.93 -0.10
CA GLN A 41 -26.46 5.28 -0.14
C GLN A 41 -27.42 5.52 1.03
N ARG A 42 -28.27 4.54 1.35
CA ARG A 42 -29.20 4.63 2.48
C ARG A 42 -28.46 4.78 3.81
N VAL A 43 -27.42 3.96 4.04
CA VAL A 43 -26.59 4.06 5.25
C VAL A 43 -25.88 5.40 5.29
N LYS A 44 -25.22 5.82 4.20
CA LYS A 44 -24.55 7.12 4.10
C LYS A 44 -25.48 8.26 4.46
N ASN A 45 -26.67 8.31 3.86
CA ASN A 45 -27.63 9.40 4.05
C ASN A 45 -28.24 9.42 5.47
N SER A 46 -28.10 8.32 6.23
CA SER A 46 -28.63 8.23 7.61
C SER A 46 -27.77 9.02 8.61
N PHE A 47 -26.48 9.28 8.32
CA PHE A 47 -25.61 9.98 9.26
C PHE A 47 -24.76 11.10 8.62
N ASN A 48 -24.42 11.02 7.33
CA ASN A 48 -23.69 12.08 6.61
C ASN A 48 -24.07 12.06 5.12
N SER A 49 -24.92 13.00 4.70
CA SER A 49 -25.38 13.10 3.32
C SER A 49 -24.29 13.63 2.37
N TYR A 50 -23.33 14.39 2.87
CA TYR A 50 -22.29 15.06 2.09
C TYR A 50 -20.88 14.73 2.59
N PRO A 51 -20.43 13.46 2.52
CA PRO A 51 -19.16 13.02 3.11
C PRO A 51 -17.93 13.48 2.33
N VAL A 52 -18.04 13.82 1.06
CA VAL A 52 -16.96 14.30 0.22
C VAL A 52 -17.10 15.81 0.06
N ASP A 53 -16.06 16.55 0.44
CA ASP A 53 -16.04 17.99 0.26
C ASP A 53 -15.75 18.37 -1.20
N ARG A 54 -16.04 19.63 -1.56
CA ARG A 54 -15.93 20.13 -2.92
C ARG A 54 -14.49 20.10 -3.46
N LEU A 55 -13.50 20.37 -2.63
CA LEU A 55 -12.09 20.34 -3.04
C LEU A 55 -11.65 18.90 -3.34
N ALA A 56 -12.04 17.96 -2.49
CA ALA A 56 -11.77 16.54 -2.69
C ALA A 56 -12.43 16.01 -3.96
N GLU A 57 -13.66 16.44 -4.27
CA GLU A 57 -14.37 16.07 -5.50
C GLU A 57 -13.64 16.58 -6.76
N VAL A 58 -13.33 17.89 -6.81
CA VAL A 58 -12.62 18.49 -7.95
C VAL A 58 -11.25 17.87 -8.14
N ALA A 59 -10.50 17.67 -7.05
CA ALA A 59 -9.19 17.04 -7.10
C ALA A 59 -9.27 15.57 -7.57
N ALA A 60 -10.27 14.81 -7.13
CA ALA A 60 -10.47 13.44 -7.60
C ALA A 60 -10.78 13.38 -9.11
N ILE A 61 -11.64 14.27 -9.61
CA ILE A 61 -11.96 14.38 -11.04
C ILE A 61 -10.68 14.67 -11.83
N ALA A 62 -9.91 15.68 -11.43
CA ALA A 62 -8.66 16.05 -12.09
C ALA A 62 -7.66 14.89 -12.09
N SER A 63 -7.55 14.15 -10.97
CA SER A 63 -6.68 12.98 -10.86
C SER A 63 -7.08 11.84 -11.79
N PHE A 64 -8.37 11.62 -12.02
CA PHE A 64 -8.84 10.63 -13.00
C PHE A 64 -8.59 11.07 -14.44
N GLN A 65 -8.60 12.37 -14.72
CA GLN A 65 -8.28 12.91 -16.04
C GLN A 65 -6.79 12.84 -16.36
N ASP A 66 -5.91 12.86 -15.35
CA ASP A 66 -4.47 12.72 -15.52
C ASP A 66 -4.03 11.24 -15.46
N GLU A 67 -4.53 10.45 -16.37
CA GLU A 67 -4.19 9.03 -16.50
C GLU A 67 -2.72 8.77 -16.89
N PRO A 68 -2.06 9.60 -17.72
CA PRO A 68 -0.65 9.43 -18.05
C PRO A 68 0.26 9.52 -16.82
N TYR A 69 0.04 10.51 -15.94
CA TYR A 69 0.80 10.63 -14.70
C TYR A 69 0.56 9.44 -13.77
N PHE A 70 -0.70 9.06 -13.58
CA PHE A 70 -1.04 7.89 -12.76
C PHE A 70 -0.33 6.61 -13.24
N LYS A 71 -0.34 6.34 -14.54
CA LYS A 71 0.36 5.19 -15.13
C LYS A 71 1.85 5.26 -14.88
N SER A 72 2.48 6.41 -15.11
CA SER A 72 3.91 6.62 -14.87
C SER A 72 4.30 6.31 -13.43
N VAL A 73 3.56 6.83 -12.44
CA VAL A 73 3.82 6.58 -11.02
C VAL A 73 3.60 5.12 -10.65
N LYS A 74 2.49 4.54 -11.11
CA LYS A 74 2.17 3.12 -10.89
C LYS A 74 3.28 2.21 -11.42
N ASP A 75 3.76 2.44 -12.63
CA ASP A 75 4.76 1.60 -13.28
C ASP A 75 6.12 1.72 -12.55
N LYS A 76 6.49 2.91 -12.06
CA LYS A 76 7.65 3.11 -11.18
C LYS A 76 7.53 2.30 -9.88
N VAL A 77 6.37 2.35 -9.22
CA VAL A 77 6.15 1.58 -7.98
C VAL A 77 6.27 0.08 -8.23
N ILE A 78 5.75 -0.41 -9.35
CA ILE A 78 5.85 -1.83 -9.72
C ILE A 78 7.31 -2.23 -9.95
N ALA A 79 8.07 -1.44 -10.71
CA ALA A 79 9.48 -1.70 -10.97
C ALA A 79 10.32 -1.64 -9.69
N ASN A 80 10.16 -0.59 -8.89
CA ASN A 80 10.87 -0.43 -7.62
C ASN A 80 10.54 -1.54 -6.61
N ARG A 81 9.27 -2.02 -6.59
CA ARG A 81 8.91 -3.17 -5.76
C ARG A 81 9.66 -4.42 -6.17
N GLN A 82 9.77 -4.69 -7.46
CA GLN A 82 10.52 -5.86 -7.94
C GLN A 82 12.01 -5.75 -7.56
N CYS A 83 12.65 -4.62 -7.82
CA CYS A 83 14.04 -4.39 -7.42
C CYS A 83 14.25 -4.54 -5.90
N LEU A 84 13.31 -4.04 -5.09
CA LEU A 84 13.36 -4.20 -3.64
C LEU A 84 13.26 -5.66 -3.22
N VAL A 85 12.35 -6.43 -3.81
CA VAL A 85 12.19 -7.87 -3.54
C VAL A 85 13.45 -8.64 -3.94
N ASP A 86 14.00 -8.35 -5.11
CA ASP A 86 15.23 -9.02 -5.60
C ASP A 86 16.41 -8.73 -4.67
N GLY A 87 16.58 -7.47 -4.25
CA GLY A 87 17.63 -7.07 -3.31
C GLY A 87 17.47 -7.69 -1.92
N LEU A 88 16.27 -7.75 -1.38
CA LEU A 88 15.99 -8.42 -0.10
C LEU A 88 16.20 -9.93 -0.19
N SER A 89 15.80 -10.55 -1.29
CA SER A 89 16.02 -11.99 -1.52
C SER A 89 17.51 -12.32 -1.61
N ALA A 90 18.33 -11.45 -2.21
CA ALA A 90 19.79 -11.59 -2.23
C ALA A 90 20.42 -11.47 -0.83
N LEU A 91 19.74 -10.84 0.11
CA LEU A 91 20.09 -10.76 1.54
C LEU A 91 19.41 -11.87 2.38
N ASN A 92 18.91 -12.93 1.77
CA ASN A 92 18.24 -14.07 2.39
C ASN A 92 16.92 -13.74 3.11
N PHE A 93 16.24 -12.65 2.75
CA PHE A 93 14.87 -12.41 3.21
C PHE A 93 13.87 -13.26 2.43
N ASP A 94 12.91 -13.81 3.13
CA ASP A 94 11.72 -14.40 2.53
C ASP A 94 10.66 -13.31 2.36
N CYS A 95 10.28 -13.07 1.08
CA CYS A 95 9.38 -12.00 0.69
C CYS A 95 8.02 -12.58 0.28
N LEU A 96 6.96 -12.25 0.99
CA LEU A 96 5.62 -12.65 0.59
C LEU A 96 5.18 -11.96 -0.70
N PRO A 97 4.48 -12.67 -1.62
CA PRO A 97 3.98 -12.08 -2.85
C PRO A 97 3.14 -10.82 -2.58
N SER A 98 3.41 -9.75 -3.32
CA SER A 98 2.72 -8.48 -3.15
C SER A 98 2.37 -7.83 -4.48
N ALA A 99 1.14 -7.33 -4.60
CA ALA A 99 0.69 -6.40 -5.64
C ALA A 99 0.42 -4.99 -5.08
N ALA A 100 0.79 -4.74 -3.81
CA ALA A 100 0.61 -3.48 -3.12
C ALA A 100 1.84 -2.55 -3.27
N ASN A 101 1.78 -1.37 -2.65
CA ASN A 101 2.89 -0.44 -2.53
C ASN A 101 3.80 -0.75 -1.31
N PHE A 102 3.81 -1.97 -0.85
CA PHE A 102 4.66 -2.47 0.22
C PHE A 102 4.93 -3.97 0.04
N VAL A 103 5.95 -4.45 0.72
CA VAL A 103 6.26 -5.88 0.86
C VAL A 103 6.23 -6.28 2.33
N LEU A 104 5.87 -7.53 2.62
CA LEU A 104 5.95 -8.14 3.94
C LEU A 104 7.02 -9.20 3.90
N VAL A 105 8.04 -9.05 4.74
CA VAL A 105 9.27 -9.85 4.66
C VAL A 105 9.70 -10.36 6.03
N THR A 106 10.36 -11.51 6.04
CA THR A 106 10.96 -12.11 7.23
C THR A 106 12.37 -12.60 6.93
N HIS A 107 13.17 -12.82 7.97
CA HIS A 107 14.52 -13.37 7.85
C HIS A 107 14.76 -14.35 9.00
N ASP A 108 15.30 -15.53 8.71
CA ASP A 108 15.41 -16.61 9.69
C ASP A 108 16.35 -16.30 10.89
N GLN A 109 17.36 -15.46 10.65
CA GLN A 109 18.38 -15.13 11.66
C GLN A 109 18.18 -13.78 12.33
N LEU A 110 17.24 -12.94 11.86
CA LEU A 110 17.02 -11.60 12.39
C LEU A 110 15.68 -11.52 13.15
N ASP A 111 15.74 -11.00 14.35
CA ASP A 111 14.53 -10.60 15.06
C ASP A 111 13.91 -9.37 14.41
N ALA A 112 12.67 -9.49 13.93
CA ALA A 112 11.98 -8.44 13.19
C ALA A 112 11.80 -7.15 14.00
N LYS A 113 11.60 -7.25 15.32
CA LYS A 113 11.50 -6.09 16.21
C LYS A 113 12.83 -5.35 16.30
N LYS A 114 13.91 -6.08 16.58
CA LYS A 114 15.27 -5.51 16.67
C LYS A 114 15.69 -4.89 15.35
N LEU A 115 15.43 -5.55 14.22
CA LEU A 115 15.73 -5.00 12.90
C LEU A 115 14.97 -3.69 12.65
N ALA A 116 13.69 -3.62 13.02
CA ALA A 116 12.91 -2.38 12.87
C ALA A 116 13.44 -1.24 13.77
N GLU A 117 13.95 -1.57 14.97
CA GLU A 117 14.58 -0.61 15.89
C GLU A 117 15.93 -0.12 15.33
N GLN A 118 16.80 -1.01 14.86
CA GLN A 118 18.09 -0.68 14.26
C GLN A 118 17.93 0.16 12.99
N LEU A 119 16.99 -0.20 12.10
CA LEU A 119 16.68 0.61 10.92
C LEU A 119 16.22 2.03 11.30
N ARG A 120 15.46 2.17 12.39
CA ARG A 120 15.03 3.48 12.90
C ARG A 120 16.20 4.34 13.36
N GLU A 121 17.25 3.76 13.96
CA GLU A 121 18.48 4.46 14.33
C GLU A 121 19.17 5.06 13.09
N HIS A 122 19.10 4.34 11.97
CA HIS A 122 19.55 4.81 10.65
C HIS A 122 18.52 5.71 9.92
N LYS A 123 17.46 6.18 10.62
CA LYS A 123 16.39 7.04 10.09
C LYS A 123 15.53 6.37 9.00
N ILE A 124 15.55 5.05 8.93
CA ILE A 124 14.72 4.24 8.05
C ILE A 124 13.55 3.68 8.85
N ILE A 125 12.32 4.05 8.46
CA ILE A 125 11.11 3.67 9.18
C ILE A 125 10.40 2.55 8.43
N VAL A 126 10.38 1.37 9.03
CA VAL A 126 9.57 0.22 8.59
C VAL A 126 8.48 -0.07 9.61
N ARG A 127 7.51 -0.90 9.25
CA ARG A 127 6.42 -1.25 10.16
C ARG A 127 6.60 -2.66 10.73
N TYR A 128 6.81 -2.74 12.03
CA TYR A 128 6.74 -3.97 12.82
C TYR A 128 5.32 -4.15 13.41
N PHE A 129 4.90 -5.41 13.59
CA PHE A 129 3.62 -5.77 14.18
C PHE A 129 3.84 -6.75 15.35
N ALA A 130 3.49 -6.32 16.56
CA ALA A 130 3.59 -7.16 17.77
C ALA A 130 2.46 -8.21 17.88
N THR A 131 1.89 -8.65 16.76
CA THR A 131 0.82 -9.64 16.71
C THR A 131 1.44 -11.03 16.51
N PRO A 132 1.15 -12.05 17.35
CA PRO A 132 1.85 -13.35 17.33
C PRO A 132 1.96 -13.99 15.95
N ARG A 133 0.92 -13.89 15.09
CA ARG A 133 0.92 -14.49 13.75
C ARG A 133 1.88 -13.86 12.74
N ILE A 134 2.31 -12.62 12.98
CA ILE A 134 3.15 -11.83 12.04
C ILE A 134 4.30 -11.13 12.78
N ALA A 135 4.60 -11.51 14.01
CA ALA A 135 5.66 -10.89 14.81
C ALA A 135 7.07 -11.12 14.22
N GLN A 136 7.24 -12.13 13.38
CA GLN A 136 8.50 -12.39 12.66
C GLN A 136 8.64 -11.56 11.37
N PHE A 137 7.63 -10.80 10.99
CA PHE A 137 7.64 -10.00 9.76
C PHE A 137 7.82 -8.52 10.02
N ILE A 138 8.44 -7.83 9.06
CA ILE A 138 8.37 -6.37 8.89
C ILE A 138 7.69 -6.04 7.57
N ARG A 139 6.96 -4.93 7.54
CA ARG A 139 6.37 -4.38 6.33
C ARG A 139 7.21 -3.18 5.86
N ILE A 140 7.71 -3.26 4.66
CA ILE A 140 8.51 -2.24 4.02
C ILE A 140 7.69 -1.59 2.92
N THR A 141 7.49 -0.27 3.00
CA THR A 141 6.85 0.50 1.93
C THR A 141 7.84 0.65 0.78
N VAL A 142 7.38 0.46 -0.46
CA VAL A 142 8.18 0.68 -1.66
C VAL A 142 8.49 2.16 -1.77
N GLY A 143 9.78 2.50 -1.73
CA GLY A 143 10.32 3.86 -1.87
C GLY A 143 10.74 4.19 -3.30
N THR A 144 11.46 5.31 -3.44
CA THR A 144 12.22 5.58 -4.66
C THR A 144 13.37 4.58 -4.79
N GLU A 145 14.02 4.56 -5.94
CA GLU A 145 15.20 3.71 -6.18
C GLU A 145 16.29 3.96 -5.14
N GLU A 146 16.60 5.22 -4.88
CA GLU A 146 17.62 5.63 -3.90
C GLU A 146 17.23 5.24 -2.47
N GLN A 147 15.96 5.37 -2.12
CA GLN A 147 15.47 4.99 -0.79
C GLN A 147 15.52 3.48 -0.58
N ASN A 148 15.15 2.71 -1.59
CA ASN A 148 15.24 1.25 -1.55
C ASN A 148 16.70 0.79 -1.47
N GLN A 149 17.61 1.41 -2.24
CA GLN A 149 19.04 1.08 -2.19
C GLN A 149 19.62 1.38 -0.80
N LEU A 150 19.35 2.56 -0.24
CA LEU A 150 19.78 2.91 1.12
C LEU A 150 19.32 1.89 2.16
N LEU A 151 18.08 1.44 2.07
CA LEU A 151 17.56 0.39 2.96
C LEU A 151 18.36 -0.90 2.82
N LEU A 152 18.62 -1.35 1.59
CA LEU A 152 19.37 -2.59 1.31
C LEU A 152 20.81 -2.50 1.83
N ASP A 153 21.49 -1.37 1.63
CA ASP A 153 22.85 -1.13 2.09
C ASP A 153 22.95 -1.18 3.64
N VAL A 154 21.99 -0.56 4.31
CA VAL A 154 21.92 -0.58 5.78
C VAL A 154 21.66 -2.00 6.29
N ILE A 155 20.72 -2.73 5.69
CA ILE A 155 20.45 -4.13 6.08
C ILE A 155 21.68 -4.99 5.84
N ALA A 156 22.39 -4.85 4.74
CA ALA A 156 23.62 -5.58 4.47
C ALA A 156 24.70 -5.31 5.53
N THR A 157 24.83 -4.05 5.96
CA THR A 157 25.76 -3.67 7.06
C THR A 157 25.36 -4.30 8.39
N LEU A 158 24.07 -4.33 8.71
CA LEU A 158 23.55 -4.93 9.94
C LEU A 158 23.70 -6.46 9.97
N LEU A 159 23.66 -7.11 8.80
CA LEU A 159 23.90 -8.56 8.69
C LEU A 159 25.39 -8.94 8.82
N ALA A 160 26.29 -8.00 8.54
CA ALA A 160 27.73 -8.22 8.63
C ALA A 160 28.30 -7.93 10.04
N SER A 161 27.52 -7.32 10.93
CA SER A 161 27.91 -6.93 12.29
C SER A 161 27.54 -7.99 13.33
#